data_a08c1260dc2ebe0de1a5edd23b37dd0f
#
_entry.id   a08c1260dc2ebe0de1a5edd23b37dd0f
#
_cell.length_a   1.000
_cell.length_b   1.000
_cell.length_c   1.000
_cell.angle_alpha   90.00
_cell.angle_beta   90.00
_cell.angle_gamma   90.00
#
_symmetry.space_group_name_H-M   'P 1'
#
loop_
_entity.id
_entity.type
_entity.pdbx_description
1 polymer ?
#
loop_
_entity_poly.entity_id
_entity_poly.type
_entity_poly.pdbx_seq_one_letter_code
_entity_poly.pdbx_strand_id
1 'polypeptide(L)'
;MTYIDTSVLAAYYCPEPLSGRAQRALQEEDQRAISWLVEAELVSVLARKVRTREMRAAEGRRVLALFQSHLEQGIYTRLPLERAHFAKAHEWLATFAVPLSTLDALHLAVAATQGCPFLTADVALAKACARIGLTARLIS
;
A
#
# COMPACT_ATOMS: atom_id res chain seq x y z
N MET A 1 -0.87 10.26 11.01
CA MET A 1 -0.82 8.87 10.49
C MET A 1 -1.05 8.89 8.99
N THR A 2 -0.22 8.21 8.24
CA THR A 2 -0.30 8.13 6.78
C THR A 2 -0.50 6.68 6.36
N TYR A 3 -1.45 6.43 5.48
CA TYR A 3 -1.68 5.09 4.93
C TYR A 3 -0.67 4.82 3.81
N ILE A 4 0.04 3.70 3.92
CA ILE A 4 1.10 3.33 2.97
C ILE A 4 0.58 2.30 1.99
N ASP A 5 0.56 2.66 0.71
CA ASP A 5 0.18 1.75 -0.36
C ASP A 5 1.24 0.66 -0.56
N THR A 6 0.80 -0.51 -0.99
CA THR A 6 1.68 -1.65 -1.29
C THR A 6 2.79 -1.27 -2.27
N SER A 7 2.53 -0.39 -3.23
CA SER A 7 3.53 0.05 -4.21
C SER A 7 4.76 0.69 -3.55
N VAL A 8 4.55 1.43 -2.45
CA VAL A 8 5.65 2.06 -1.70
C VAL A 8 6.46 1.00 -0.95
N LEU A 9 5.78 0.05 -0.30
CA LEU A 9 6.47 -1.03 0.41
C LEU A 9 7.23 -1.95 -0.53
N ALA A 10 6.65 -2.27 -1.69
CA ALA A 10 7.34 -3.05 -2.72
C ALA A 10 8.62 -2.35 -3.17
N ALA A 11 8.58 -1.04 -3.41
CA ALA A 11 9.75 -0.25 -3.76
C ALA A 11 10.79 -0.20 -2.63
N TYR A 12 10.31 -0.17 -1.38
CA TYR A 12 11.21 -0.14 -0.22
C TYR A 12 11.90 -1.48 0.04
N TYR A 13 11.16 -2.59 0.00
CA TYR A 13 11.70 -3.91 0.34
C TYR A 13 12.40 -4.61 -0.82
N CYS A 14 12.06 -4.26 -2.06
CA CYS A 14 12.65 -4.88 -3.25
C CYS A 14 13.54 -3.86 -3.97
N PRO A 15 14.81 -4.18 -4.30
CA PRO A 15 15.69 -3.24 -4.99
C PRO A 15 15.10 -2.81 -6.34
N GLU A 16 14.92 -1.51 -6.52
CA GLU A 16 14.41 -0.93 -7.76
C GLU A 16 14.68 0.59 -7.76
N PRO A 17 14.45 1.33 -8.88
CA PRO A 17 14.82 2.74 -8.98
C PRO A 17 14.20 3.65 -7.92
N LEU A 18 13.00 3.36 -7.43
CA LEU A 18 12.32 4.16 -6.42
C LEU A 18 12.68 3.81 -4.96
N SER A 19 13.54 2.80 -4.73
CA SER A 19 13.84 2.32 -3.37
C SER A 19 14.34 3.43 -2.43
N GLY A 20 15.24 4.28 -2.89
CA GLY A 20 15.76 5.38 -2.08
C GLY A 20 14.69 6.43 -1.74
N ARG A 21 13.79 6.71 -2.67
CA ARG A 21 12.68 7.65 -2.46
C ARG A 21 11.63 7.07 -1.53
N ALA A 22 11.33 5.78 -1.68
CA ALA A 22 10.44 5.07 -0.76
C ALA A 22 10.97 5.10 0.66
N GLN A 23 12.26 4.82 0.83
CA GLN A 23 12.91 4.86 2.14
C GLN A 23 12.78 6.24 2.79
N ARG A 24 13.11 7.30 2.05
CA ARG A 24 13.00 8.67 2.56
C ARG A 24 11.56 9.02 2.93
N ALA A 25 10.62 8.70 2.05
CA ALA A 25 9.21 8.97 2.30
C ALA A 25 8.71 8.28 3.57
N LEU A 26 9.09 7.02 3.78
CA LEU A 26 8.73 6.28 4.99
C LEU A 26 9.37 6.86 6.25
N GLN A 27 10.61 7.31 6.15
CA GLN A 27 11.32 7.93 7.29
C GLN A 27 10.70 9.27 7.71
N GLU A 28 10.08 9.99 6.79
CA GLU A 28 9.41 11.26 7.07
C GLU A 28 8.07 11.08 7.81
N GLU A 29 7.53 9.87 7.84
CA GLU A 29 6.24 9.60 8.47
C GLU A 29 6.41 9.18 9.92
N ASP A 30 5.76 9.89 10.84
CA ASP A 30 5.75 9.55 12.26
C ASP A 30 4.98 8.27 12.54
N GLN A 31 3.84 8.11 11.88
CA GLN A 31 3.00 6.92 12.01
C GLN A 31 2.63 6.38 10.61
N ARG A 32 3.03 5.14 10.35
CA ARG A 32 2.80 4.43 9.09
C ARG A 32 1.68 3.43 9.28
N ALA A 33 0.56 3.65 8.61
CA ALA A 33 -0.57 2.73 8.67
C ALA A 33 -0.59 1.83 7.44
N ILE A 34 -0.86 0.57 7.65
CA ILE A 34 -1.15 -0.41 6.58
C ILE A 34 -2.39 -1.19 6.97
N SER A 35 -3.06 -1.78 6.00
CA SER A 35 -4.13 -2.74 6.28
C SER A 35 -3.64 -4.16 6.09
N TRP A 36 -4.43 -5.13 6.52
CA TRP A 36 -4.18 -6.54 6.24
C TRP A 36 -4.10 -6.83 4.73
N LEU A 37 -4.78 -6.00 3.93
CA LEU A 37 -4.72 -6.10 2.48
C LEU A 37 -3.31 -5.80 1.95
N VAL A 38 -2.63 -4.78 2.49
CA VAL A 38 -1.24 -4.46 2.14
C VAL A 38 -0.32 -5.65 2.47
N GLU A 39 -0.53 -6.27 3.63
CA GLU A 39 0.28 -7.44 4.03
C GLU A 39 0.14 -8.57 3.00
N ALA A 40 -1.08 -8.90 2.62
CA ALA A 40 -1.34 -9.94 1.61
C ALA A 40 -0.79 -9.57 0.23
N GLU A 41 -0.95 -8.33 -0.18
CA GLU A 41 -0.47 -7.85 -1.48
C GLU A 41 1.06 -7.85 -1.57
N LEU A 42 1.76 -7.48 -0.51
CA LEU A 42 3.22 -7.52 -0.51
C LEU A 42 3.73 -8.95 -0.73
N VAL A 43 3.14 -9.92 -0.05
CA VAL A 43 3.47 -11.34 -0.27
C VAL A 43 3.17 -11.74 -1.71
N SER A 44 2.05 -11.29 -2.25
CA SER A 44 1.67 -11.55 -3.65
C SER A 44 2.66 -10.97 -4.64
N VAL A 45 3.15 -9.76 -4.39
CA VAL A 45 4.20 -9.13 -5.22
C VAL A 45 5.48 -9.97 -5.21
N LEU A 46 5.92 -10.41 -4.04
CA LEU A 46 7.10 -11.26 -3.91
C LEU A 46 6.91 -12.60 -4.61
N ALA A 47 5.76 -13.23 -4.45
CA ALA A 47 5.44 -14.49 -5.11
C ALA A 47 5.51 -14.36 -6.63
N ARG A 48 4.97 -13.27 -7.18
CA ARG A 48 5.04 -13.00 -8.61
C ARG A 48 6.48 -12.82 -9.09
N LYS A 49 7.29 -12.03 -8.36
CA LYS A 49 8.70 -11.81 -8.70
C LYS A 49 9.49 -13.12 -8.72
N VAL A 50 9.21 -14.02 -7.80
CA VAL A 50 9.84 -15.35 -7.77
C VAL A 50 9.40 -16.19 -8.97
N ARG A 51 8.09 -16.22 -9.27
CA ARG A 51 7.57 -16.96 -10.42
C ARG A 51 8.13 -16.47 -11.76
N THR A 52 8.31 -15.16 -11.90
CA THR A 52 8.82 -14.54 -13.13
C THR A 52 10.36 -14.46 -13.16
N ARG A 53 11.02 -15.04 -12.17
CA ARG A 53 12.49 -15.07 -12.03
C ARG A 53 13.16 -13.71 -11.93
N GLU A 54 12.42 -12.70 -11.48
CA GLU A 54 12.98 -11.38 -11.10
C GLU A 54 13.67 -11.45 -9.74
N MET A 55 13.36 -12.47 -8.97
CA MET A 55 13.86 -12.66 -7.61
C MET A 55 14.00 -14.15 -7.32
N ARG A 56 15.01 -14.52 -6.54
CA ARG A 56 15.16 -15.90 -6.05
C ARG A 56 14.24 -16.12 -4.85
N ALA A 57 13.75 -17.35 -4.68
CA ALA A 57 12.90 -17.70 -3.54
C ALA A 57 13.56 -17.38 -2.18
N ALA A 58 14.88 -17.61 -2.07
CA ALA A 58 15.62 -17.29 -0.85
C ALA A 58 15.59 -15.79 -0.52
N GLU A 59 15.68 -14.93 -1.53
CA GLU A 59 15.58 -13.47 -1.36
C GLU A 59 14.16 -13.08 -0.93
N GLY A 60 13.14 -13.67 -1.56
CA GLY A 60 11.74 -13.46 -1.18
C GLY A 60 11.49 -13.80 0.28
N ARG A 61 12.03 -14.93 0.75
CA ARG A 61 11.90 -15.33 2.17
C ARG A 61 12.61 -14.36 3.10
N ARG A 62 13.77 -13.82 2.71
CA ARG A 62 14.47 -12.81 3.52
C ARG A 62 13.66 -11.52 3.63
N VAL A 63 13.05 -11.08 2.52
CA VAL A 63 12.17 -9.89 2.53
C VAL A 63 10.98 -10.13 3.44
N LEU A 64 10.33 -11.29 3.35
CA LEU A 64 9.21 -11.63 4.23
C LEU A 64 9.60 -11.64 5.70
N ALA A 65 10.77 -12.21 6.02
CA ALA A 65 11.27 -12.24 7.40
C ALA A 65 11.54 -10.83 7.93
N LEU A 66 12.12 -9.95 7.11
CA LEU A 66 12.36 -8.56 7.47
C LEU A 66 11.04 -7.82 7.70
N PHE A 67 10.09 -7.96 6.80
CA PHE A 67 8.78 -7.34 6.94
C PHE A 67 8.06 -7.83 8.20
N GLN A 68 8.08 -9.13 8.46
CA GLN A 68 7.52 -9.72 9.67
C GLN A 68 8.17 -9.14 10.93
N SER A 69 9.49 -8.99 10.92
CA SER A 69 10.23 -8.34 12.02
C SER A 69 9.76 -6.90 12.24
N HIS A 70 9.55 -6.14 11.17
CA HIS A 70 9.04 -4.76 11.25
C HIS A 70 7.61 -4.72 11.81
N LEU A 71 6.76 -5.67 11.44
CA LEU A 71 5.42 -5.78 12.02
C LEU A 71 5.49 -6.03 13.54
N GLU A 72 6.35 -6.95 13.96
CA GLU A 72 6.54 -7.29 15.38
C GLU A 72 7.10 -6.14 16.20
N GLN A 73 7.97 -5.31 15.59
CA GLN A 73 8.54 -4.12 16.22
C GLN A 73 7.56 -2.95 16.29
N GLY A 74 6.36 -3.07 15.70
CA GLY A 74 5.38 -2.01 15.69
C GLY A 74 5.73 -0.83 14.78
N ILE A 75 6.56 -1.04 13.76
CA ILE A 75 6.91 0.00 12.78
C ILE A 75 5.68 0.45 12.01
N TYR A 76 4.72 -0.44 11.83
CA TYR A 76 3.46 -0.17 11.14
C TYR A 76 2.27 -0.28 12.09
N THR A 77 1.33 0.66 11.99
CA THR A 77 0.01 0.52 12.60
C THR A 77 -0.84 -0.34 11.66
N ARG A 78 -1.32 -1.48 12.15
CA ARG A 78 -2.05 -2.46 11.33
C ARG A 78 -3.53 -2.26 11.49
N LEU A 79 -4.20 -1.85 10.40
CA LEU A 79 -5.63 -1.56 10.37
C LEU A 79 -6.40 -2.75 9.80
N PRO A 80 -7.49 -3.20 10.46
CA PRO A 80 -8.30 -4.29 9.91
C PRO A 80 -9.15 -3.81 8.75
N LEU A 81 -9.57 -4.75 7.89
CA LEU A 81 -10.62 -4.52 6.92
C LEU A 81 -11.97 -4.83 7.57
N GLU A 82 -12.88 -3.89 7.47
CA GLU A 82 -14.22 -4.00 8.06
C GLU A 82 -15.30 -3.85 6.99
N ARG A 83 -16.51 -4.26 7.32
CA ARG A 83 -17.65 -4.14 6.41
C ARG A 83 -17.83 -2.72 5.88
N ALA A 84 -17.61 -1.70 6.72
CA ALA A 84 -17.72 -0.30 6.33
C ALA A 84 -16.78 0.06 5.17
N HIS A 85 -15.60 -0.55 5.10
CA HIS A 85 -14.65 -0.31 4.02
C HIS A 85 -15.16 -0.87 2.69
N PHE A 86 -15.77 -2.05 2.72
CA PHE A 86 -16.40 -2.63 1.52
C PHE A 86 -17.59 -1.78 1.07
N ALA A 87 -18.40 -1.28 1.99
CA ALA A 87 -19.52 -0.39 1.67
C ALA A 87 -19.05 0.90 1.00
N LYS A 88 -17.96 1.51 1.51
CA LYS A 88 -17.38 2.71 0.93
C LYS A 88 -16.80 2.47 -0.45
N ALA A 89 -16.08 1.36 -0.62
CA ALA A 89 -15.55 0.95 -1.92
C ALA A 89 -16.67 0.74 -2.94
N HIS A 90 -17.74 0.05 -2.52
CA HIS A 90 -18.93 -0.16 -3.34
C HIS A 90 -19.54 1.17 -3.80
N GLU A 91 -19.68 2.13 -2.89
CA GLU A 91 -20.22 3.46 -3.19
C GLU A 91 -19.42 4.15 -4.30
N TRP A 92 -18.09 4.18 -4.22
CA TRP A 92 -17.24 4.80 -5.25
C TRP A 92 -17.30 4.04 -6.58
N LEU A 93 -17.20 2.72 -6.54
CA LEU A 93 -17.23 1.89 -7.75
C LEU A 93 -18.56 1.99 -8.47
N ALA A 94 -19.67 2.09 -7.74
CA ALA A 94 -21.00 2.18 -8.31
C ALA A 94 -21.28 3.51 -9.02
N THR A 95 -20.45 4.53 -8.85
CA THR A 95 -20.58 5.78 -9.62
C THR A 95 -20.16 5.62 -11.07
N PHE A 96 -19.36 4.58 -11.39
CA PHE A 96 -18.72 4.34 -12.71
C PHE A 96 -17.86 5.51 -13.19
N ALA A 97 -17.56 6.46 -12.31
CA ALA A 97 -16.88 7.73 -12.65
C ALA A 97 -15.38 7.71 -12.36
N VAL A 98 -14.90 6.79 -11.52
CA VAL A 98 -13.50 6.74 -11.09
C VAL A 98 -12.86 5.43 -11.50
N PRO A 99 -11.69 5.46 -12.18
CA PRO A 99 -11.01 4.23 -12.62
C PRO A 99 -10.28 3.58 -11.45
N LEU A 100 -11.00 2.80 -10.66
CA LEU A 100 -10.47 2.08 -9.50
C LEU A 100 -10.69 0.57 -9.67
N SER A 101 -9.68 -0.22 -9.32
CA SER A 101 -9.85 -1.64 -9.07
C SER A 101 -10.51 -1.85 -7.72
N THR A 102 -11.02 -3.06 -7.47
CA THR A 102 -11.59 -3.42 -6.16
C THR A 102 -10.58 -3.24 -5.03
N LEU A 103 -9.35 -3.73 -5.22
CA LEU A 103 -8.31 -3.64 -4.19
C LEU A 103 -7.92 -2.20 -3.91
N ASP A 104 -7.76 -1.38 -4.94
CA ASP A 104 -7.44 0.04 -4.79
C ASP A 104 -8.56 0.77 -4.04
N ALA A 105 -9.81 0.50 -4.40
CA ALA A 105 -10.96 1.09 -3.72
C ALA A 105 -10.98 0.73 -2.22
N LEU A 106 -10.62 -0.50 -1.87
CA LEU A 106 -10.53 -0.93 -0.47
C LEU A 106 -9.41 -0.23 0.29
N HIS A 107 -8.22 -0.08 -0.31
CA HIS A 107 -7.13 0.69 0.30
C HIS A 107 -7.58 2.12 0.60
N LEU A 108 -8.19 2.77 -0.39
CA LEU A 108 -8.66 4.14 -0.24
C LEU A 108 -9.77 4.25 0.79
N ALA A 109 -10.64 3.24 0.89
CA ALA A 109 -11.71 3.22 1.89
C ALA A 109 -11.15 3.16 3.30
N VAL A 110 -10.12 2.36 3.54
CA VAL A 110 -9.45 2.31 4.86
C VAL A 110 -8.83 3.65 5.20
N ALA A 111 -8.08 4.24 4.27
CA ALA A 111 -7.45 5.54 4.47
C ALA A 111 -8.50 6.64 4.76
N ALA A 112 -9.56 6.68 3.96
CA ALA A 112 -10.64 7.67 4.11
C ALA A 112 -11.35 7.56 5.46
N THR A 113 -11.67 6.34 5.89
CA THR A 113 -12.36 6.08 7.15
C THR A 113 -11.52 6.49 8.35
N GLN A 114 -10.21 6.35 8.27
CA GLN A 114 -9.27 6.76 9.31
C GLN A 114 -8.85 8.23 9.21
N GLY A 115 -9.26 8.92 8.15
CA GLY A 115 -8.83 10.30 7.91
C GLY A 115 -7.34 10.42 7.59
N CYS A 116 -6.74 9.38 7.04
CA CYS A 116 -5.32 9.35 6.74
C CYS A 116 -5.02 9.87 5.34
N PRO A 117 -3.96 10.69 5.16
CA PRO A 117 -3.36 10.90 3.85
C PRO A 117 -2.87 9.55 3.27
N PHE A 118 -2.78 9.47 1.96
CA PHE A 118 -2.41 8.26 1.22
C PHE A 118 -1.05 8.44 0.55
N LEU A 119 -0.10 7.55 0.81
CA LEU A 119 1.22 7.56 0.19
C LEU A 119 1.30 6.42 -0.83
N THR A 120 1.60 6.75 -2.09
CA THR A 120 1.63 5.77 -3.18
C THR A 120 2.78 6.04 -4.16
N ALA A 121 3.18 5.01 -4.88
CA ALA A 121 4.07 5.11 -6.04
C ALA A 121 3.30 4.96 -7.36
N ASP A 122 1.99 4.75 -7.30
CA ASP A 122 1.13 4.54 -8.46
C ASP A 122 0.51 5.86 -8.91
N VAL A 123 0.91 6.33 -10.09
CA VAL A 123 0.45 7.62 -10.67
C VAL A 123 -1.07 7.60 -10.88
N ALA A 124 -1.62 6.51 -11.43
CA ALA A 124 -3.05 6.41 -11.69
C ALA A 124 -3.85 6.43 -10.39
N LEU A 125 -3.36 5.76 -9.35
CA LEU A 125 -4.01 5.73 -8.05
C LEU A 125 -3.98 7.10 -7.37
N ALA A 126 -2.87 7.83 -7.46
CA ALA A 126 -2.78 9.19 -6.94
C ALA A 126 -3.80 10.12 -7.61
N LYS A 127 -4.01 9.98 -8.92
CA LYS A 127 -5.03 10.75 -9.66
C LYS A 127 -6.44 10.37 -9.20
N ALA A 128 -6.70 9.09 -8.99
CA ALA A 128 -7.98 8.63 -8.49
C ALA A 128 -8.30 9.18 -7.09
N CYS A 129 -7.30 9.25 -6.21
CA CYS A 129 -7.43 9.87 -4.89
C CYS A 129 -7.97 11.30 -4.98
N ALA A 130 -7.36 12.11 -5.86
CA ALA A 130 -7.78 13.50 -6.05
C ALA A 130 -9.25 13.58 -6.49
N ARG A 131 -9.70 12.68 -7.34
CA ARG A 131 -11.07 12.66 -7.85
C ARG A 131 -12.13 12.33 -6.79
N ILE A 132 -11.74 11.62 -5.74
CA ILE A 132 -12.67 11.28 -4.64
C ILE A 132 -12.41 12.12 -3.38
N GLY A 133 -11.59 13.16 -3.50
CA GLY A 133 -11.33 14.10 -2.41
C GLY A 133 -10.36 13.64 -1.35
N LEU A 134 -9.55 12.63 -1.64
CA LEU A 134 -8.51 12.16 -0.71
C LEU A 134 -7.18 12.84 -0.99
N THR A 135 -6.46 13.17 0.09
CA THR A 135 -5.10 13.70 -0.02
C THR A 135 -4.14 12.55 -0.31
N ALA A 136 -3.42 12.65 -1.43
CA ALA A 136 -2.41 11.67 -1.81
C ALA A 136 -1.06 12.35 -2.03
N ARG A 137 0.01 11.66 -1.62
CA ARG A 137 1.38 12.01 -1.97
C ARG A 137 1.96 10.90 -2.82
N LEU A 138 2.45 11.27 -3.99
CA LEU A 138 3.09 10.35 -4.93
C LEU A 138 4.60 10.40 -4.74
N ILE A 139 5.22 9.24 -4.55
CA ILE A 139 6.68 9.13 -4.67
C ILE A 139 7.03 8.90 -6.15
N SER A 140 8.02 9.62 -6.63
CA SER A 140 8.41 9.55 -8.05
C SER A 140 9.90 9.75 -8.23
#